data_23e4e57fbd3339453436eb50271e628e
#
_entry.id   23e4e57fbd3339453436eb50271e628e
#
_cell.length_a   1.000
_cell.length_b   1.000
_cell.length_c   1.000
_cell.angle_alpha   90.00
_cell.angle_beta   90.00
_cell.angle_gamma   90.00
#
_symmetry.space_group_name_H-M   'P 1'
#
loop_
_entity.id
_entity.type
_entity.pdbx_description
1 polymer ?
#
loop_
_entity_poly.entity_id
_entity_poly.type
_entity_poly.pdbx_seq_one_letter_code
_entity_poly.pdbx_strand_id
1 'polypeptide(L)'
;TTTYTRQEVHKQQSHLVGQDNNNGQTVINSTATRILRQSYTLKELEEFFFWLIDEYKNWAQLENDWVNKRNESIKKLKFPFENYRPGQRELAVRVYKSITDSKKCFAQAPTGTGKTISTLFPAIKAMGEDKTSKIFYLTAKTITREVAQNTISLMRKKDLNLKAVTITAKEKICKMEEVNCNPEYCPYANGYFDRINNSLKDILVKYNDYSKD
;
A
#
# COMPACT_ATOMS: atom_id res chain seq x y z
N THR A 1 -12.02 36.64 22.56
CA THR A 1 -12.10 35.20 22.28
C THR A 1 -12.17 35.01 20.77
N THR A 2 -11.11 34.56 20.15
CA THR A 2 -11.07 34.33 18.71
C THR A 2 -11.62 32.94 18.46
N THR A 3 -12.69 32.83 17.70
CA THR A 3 -13.33 31.56 17.34
C THR A 3 -12.92 31.18 15.91
N TYR A 4 -12.41 29.96 15.70
CA TYR A 4 -12.11 29.42 14.38
C TYR A 4 -13.24 28.49 13.95
N THR A 5 -13.67 28.61 12.70
CA THR A 5 -14.76 27.80 12.15
C THR A 5 -14.23 26.87 11.08
N ARG A 6 -14.36 25.54 11.28
CA ARG A 6 -14.12 24.54 10.24
C ARG A 6 -15.41 24.30 9.45
N GLN A 7 -15.32 24.37 8.14
CA GLN A 7 -16.41 24.03 7.24
C GLN A 7 -16.11 22.70 6.54
N GLU A 8 -16.87 21.66 6.84
CA GLU A 8 -16.81 20.39 6.11
C GLU A 8 -17.96 20.30 5.14
N VAL A 9 -17.63 20.07 3.86
CA VAL A 9 -18.61 19.86 2.79
C VAL A 9 -18.63 18.37 2.47
N HIS A 10 -19.62 17.64 2.97
CA HIS A 10 -19.87 16.26 2.57
C HIS A 10 -20.76 16.24 1.34
N LYS A 11 -20.21 15.84 0.18
CA LYS A 11 -21.02 15.50 -1.00
C LYS A 11 -21.46 14.05 -0.87
N GLN A 12 -22.68 13.83 -0.48
CA GLN A 12 -23.33 12.52 -0.58
C GLN A 12 -23.91 12.37 -1.99
N GLN A 13 -23.29 11.53 -2.83
CA GLN A 13 -23.93 11.06 -4.06
C GLN A 13 -24.95 9.98 -3.68
N SER A 14 -26.21 10.35 -3.55
CA SER A 14 -27.29 9.39 -3.54
C SER A 14 -27.62 9.03 -4.99
N HIS A 15 -27.31 7.81 -5.41
CA HIS A 15 -27.88 7.23 -6.60
C HIS A 15 -29.36 6.91 -6.31
N LEU A 16 -30.23 7.84 -6.56
CA LEU A 16 -31.67 7.57 -6.66
C LEU A 16 -31.95 7.16 -8.10
N VAL A 17 -32.34 5.90 -8.25
CA VAL A 17 -32.93 5.37 -9.49
C VAL A 17 -34.21 6.16 -9.74
N GLY A 18 -34.31 6.84 -10.87
CA GLY A 18 -35.50 7.60 -11.25
C GLY A 18 -36.67 6.65 -11.41
N GLN A 19 -37.74 6.86 -10.64
CA GLN A 19 -39.06 6.35 -10.96
C GLN A 19 -39.69 7.34 -11.90
N ASP A 20 -40.00 6.91 -13.12
CA ASP A 20 -40.80 7.66 -14.08
C ASP A 20 -42.22 7.82 -13.54
N ASN A 21 -42.59 9.05 -13.18
CA ASN A 21 -43.96 9.39 -12.97
C ASN A 21 -44.63 9.59 -14.32
N ASN A 22 -45.89 9.16 -14.45
CA ASN A 22 -46.72 9.14 -15.66
C ASN A 22 -46.88 10.47 -16.42
N ASN A 23 -46.08 11.50 -16.17
CA ASN A 23 -46.13 12.80 -16.80
C ASN A 23 -44.85 13.25 -17.52
N GLY A 24 -43.88 12.36 -17.77
CA GLY A 24 -42.77 12.68 -18.62
C GLY A 24 -41.82 13.81 -18.14
N GLN A 25 -41.85 14.20 -16.88
CA GLN A 25 -40.90 15.16 -16.31
C GLN A 25 -39.79 14.44 -15.61
N THR A 26 -38.59 14.54 -16.17
CA THR A 26 -37.36 14.09 -15.52
C THR A 26 -37.05 14.98 -14.32
N VAL A 27 -37.27 14.48 -13.12
CA VAL A 27 -36.86 15.19 -11.90
C VAL A 27 -35.33 15.08 -11.77
N ILE A 28 -34.62 16.15 -12.03
CA ILE A 28 -33.18 16.26 -11.75
C ILE A 28 -33.03 16.33 -10.22
N ASN A 29 -32.60 15.23 -9.62
CA ASN A 29 -32.27 15.19 -8.20
C ASN A 29 -31.11 16.15 -7.91
N SER A 30 -31.39 17.26 -7.25
CA SER A 30 -30.39 18.17 -6.74
C SER A 30 -29.53 17.43 -5.68
N THR A 31 -28.22 17.41 -5.86
CA THR A 31 -27.28 16.91 -4.85
C THR A 31 -27.45 17.74 -3.59
N ALA A 32 -28.01 17.18 -2.53
CA ALA A 32 -28.16 17.88 -1.27
C ALA A 32 -26.76 18.06 -0.64
N THR A 33 -26.32 19.30 -0.53
CA THR A 33 -25.06 19.63 0.17
C THR A 33 -25.39 19.93 1.62
N ARG A 34 -24.89 19.08 2.53
CA ARG A 34 -24.99 19.32 3.98
C ARG A 34 -23.72 20.03 4.45
N ILE A 35 -23.88 21.23 5.02
CA ILE A 35 -22.79 21.99 5.61
C ILE A 35 -22.82 21.78 7.12
N LEU A 36 -21.77 21.22 7.66
CA LEU A 36 -21.55 21.08 9.09
C LEU A 36 -20.58 22.18 9.53
N ARG A 37 -20.94 22.90 10.59
CA ARG A 37 -20.09 23.96 11.17
C ARG A 37 -19.83 23.62 12.64
N GLN A 38 -18.56 23.70 13.03
CA GLN A 38 -18.14 23.54 14.41
C GLN A 38 -17.14 24.67 14.73
N SER A 39 -17.28 25.26 15.91
CA SER A 39 -16.38 26.33 16.38
C SER A 39 -15.50 25.78 17.48
N TYR A 40 -14.23 26.20 17.45
CA TYR A 40 -13.22 25.80 18.41
C TYR A 40 -12.58 27.04 19.05
N THR A 41 -12.18 26.95 20.28
CA THR A 41 -11.32 27.95 20.93
C THR A 41 -9.89 27.79 20.45
N LEU A 42 -9.08 28.84 20.60
CA LEU A 42 -7.65 28.76 20.30
C LEU A 42 -6.96 27.64 21.08
N LYS A 43 -7.29 27.48 22.35
CA LYS A 43 -6.72 26.45 23.23
C LYS A 43 -7.02 25.04 22.71
N GLU A 44 -8.26 24.76 22.32
CA GLU A 44 -8.63 23.45 21.77
C GLU A 44 -7.87 23.15 20.46
N LEU A 45 -7.64 24.17 19.62
CA LEU A 45 -6.86 24.00 18.39
C LEU A 45 -5.38 23.78 18.68
N GLU A 46 -4.80 24.46 19.66
CA GLU A 46 -3.43 24.24 20.09
C GLU A 46 -3.23 22.85 20.69
N GLU A 47 -4.11 22.39 21.56
CA GLU A 47 -4.08 21.03 22.13
C GLU A 47 -4.18 19.97 21.04
N PHE A 48 -5.09 20.13 20.09
CA PHE A 48 -5.22 19.24 18.94
C PHE A 48 -3.97 19.23 18.05
N PHE A 49 -3.41 20.41 17.79
CA PHE A 49 -2.20 20.55 16.98
C PHE A 49 -1.00 19.84 17.62
N PHE A 50 -0.76 20.05 18.92
CA PHE A 50 0.34 19.37 19.61
C PHE A 50 0.14 17.86 19.69
N TRP A 51 -1.07 17.39 19.93
CA TRP A 51 -1.39 15.99 19.84
C TRP A 51 -1.09 15.40 18.45
N LEU A 52 -1.49 16.11 17.39
CA LEU A 52 -1.23 15.69 16.01
C LEU A 52 0.27 15.62 15.69
N ILE A 53 1.04 16.59 16.17
CA ILE A 53 2.51 16.61 16.01
C ILE A 53 3.15 15.41 16.71
N ASP A 54 2.71 15.06 17.91
CA ASP A 54 3.27 13.92 18.64
C ASP A 54 2.92 12.58 17.96
N GLU A 55 1.70 12.42 17.47
CA GLU A 55 1.33 11.25 16.66
C GLU A 55 2.15 11.17 15.37
N TYR A 56 2.38 12.30 14.70
CA TYR A 56 3.21 12.34 13.49
C TYR A 56 4.67 11.98 13.78
N LYS A 57 5.25 12.48 14.87
CA LYS A 57 6.63 12.13 15.28
C LYS A 57 6.78 10.64 15.50
N ASN A 58 5.82 10.01 16.19
CA ASN A 58 5.83 8.58 16.42
C ASN A 58 5.83 7.78 15.10
N TRP A 59 5.02 8.18 14.13
CA TRP A 59 5.02 7.58 12.80
C TRP A 59 6.33 7.80 12.04
N ALA A 60 6.83 9.02 12.02
CA ALA A 60 8.07 9.36 11.35
C ALA A 60 9.27 8.57 11.93
N GLN A 61 9.31 8.42 13.25
CA GLN A 61 10.34 7.61 13.91
C GLN A 61 10.24 6.13 13.52
N LEU A 62 9.04 5.54 13.57
CA LEU A 62 8.82 4.14 13.15
C LEU A 62 9.24 3.91 11.70
N GLU A 63 8.91 4.83 10.80
CA GLU A 63 9.29 4.75 9.39
C GLU A 63 10.81 4.85 9.21
N ASN A 64 11.43 5.82 9.86
CA ASN A 64 12.88 6.03 9.80
C ASN A 64 13.65 4.81 10.32
N ASP A 65 13.28 4.27 11.47
CA ASP A 65 13.91 3.10 12.07
C ASP A 65 13.73 1.86 11.18
N TRP A 66 12.56 1.71 10.59
CA TRP A 66 12.30 0.65 9.63
C TRP A 66 13.16 0.78 8.38
N VAL A 67 13.25 1.98 7.78
CA VAL A 67 14.06 2.24 6.58
C VAL A 67 15.53 1.92 6.85
N ASN A 68 16.06 2.36 7.98
CA ASN A 68 17.44 2.08 8.39
C ASN A 68 17.68 0.56 8.52
N LYS A 69 16.83 -0.14 9.27
CA LYS A 69 16.91 -1.59 9.46
C LYS A 69 16.82 -2.34 8.12
N ARG A 70 15.91 -1.93 7.25
CA ARG A 70 15.76 -2.48 5.89
C ARG A 70 17.04 -2.29 5.09
N ASN A 71 17.53 -1.05 4.99
CA ASN A 71 18.69 -0.70 4.17
C ASN A 71 19.95 -1.42 4.66
N GLU A 72 20.16 -1.53 5.96
CA GLU A 72 21.27 -2.30 6.53
C GLU A 72 21.20 -3.79 6.16
N SER A 73 20.01 -4.39 6.21
CA SER A 73 19.84 -5.78 5.80
C SER A 73 20.09 -5.98 4.30
N ILE A 74 19.66 -5.02 3.48
CA ILE A 74 19.88 -5.05 2.02
C ILE A 74 21.37 -4.90 1.68
N LYS A 75 22.11 -4.05 2.37
CA LYS A 75 23.56 -3.91 2.17
C LYS A 75 24.27 -5.25 2.36
N LYS A 76 23.91 -6.00 3.38
CA LYS A 76 24.49 -7.32 3.72
C LYS A 76 23.99 -8.44 2.81
N LEU A 77 22.84 -8.27 2.15
CA LEU A 77 22.21 -9.29 1.32
C LEU A 77 23.10 -9.69 0.14
N LYS A 78 23.45 -10.97 0.06
CA LYS A 78 24.11 -11.58 -1.08
C LYS A 78 23.11 -12.25 -2.00
N PHE A 79 23.52 -12.51 -3.24
CA PHE A 79 22.69 -13.30 -4.15
C PHE A 79 22.36 -14.65 -3.52
N PRO A 80 21.09 -15.09 -3.50
CA PRO A 80 20.69 -16.23 -2.67
C PRO A 80 21.14 -17.60 -3.20
N PHE A 81 21.66 -17.66 -4.42
CA PHE A 81 22.22 -18.87 -5.01
C PHE A 81 23.74 -18.78 -5.11
N GLU A 82 24.40 -19.93 -5.13
CA GLU A 82 25.86 -20.01 -5.22
C GLU A 82 26.37 -19.43 -6.55
N ASN A 83 25.70 -19.76 -7.65
CA ASN A 83 26.10 -19.32 -8.98
C ASN A 83 24.91 -18.70 -9.74
N TYR A 84 25.22 -17.76 -10.62
CA TYR A 84 24.28 -17.24 -11.60
C TYR A 84 24.08 -18.23 -12.75
N ARG A 85 22.87 -18.39 -13.22
CA ARG A 85 22.59 -19.08 -14.48
C ARG A 85 23.05 -18.23 -15.67
N PRO A 86 23.29 -18.82 -16.87
CA PRO A 86 23.63 -18.08 -18.07
C PRO A 86 22.64 -16.92 -18.33
N GLY A 87 23.16 -15.74 -18.62
CA GLY A 87 22.37 -14.52 -18.83
C GLY A 87 21.73 -13.86 -17.60
N GLN A 88 21.67 -14.57 -16.48
CA GLN A 88 20.99 -14.10 -15.27
C GLN A 88 21.69 -12.88 -14.64
N ARG A 89 23.03 -12.91 -14.56
CA ARG A 89 23.81 -11.79 -14.02
C ARG A 89 23.72 -10.56 -14.93
N GLU A 90 23.75 -10.76 -16.24
CA GLU A 90 23.63 -9.68 -17.21
C GLU A 90 22.27 -8.98 -17.06
N LEU A 91 21.17 -9.73 -16.99
CA LEU A 91 19.84 -9.18 -16.75
C LEU A 91 19.78 -8.39 -15.44
N ALA A 92 20.33 -8.94 -14.35
CA ALA A 92 20.35 -8.26 -13.05
C ALA A 92 21.10 -6.91 -13.11
N VAL A 93 22.25 -6.87 -13.78
CA VAL A 93 23.02 -5.62 -13.97
C VAL A 93 22.23 -4.61 -14.80
N ARG A 94 21.57 -5.04 -15.89
CA ARG A 94 20.75 -4.15 -16.72
C ARG A 94 19.56 -3.57 -15.94
N VAL A 95 18.87 -4.39 -15.16
CA VAL A 95 17.78 -3.94 -14.29
C VAL A 95 18.28 -2.91 -13.27
N TYR A 96 19.36 -3.21 -12.58
CA TYR A 96 19.94 -2.27 -11.61
C TYR A 96 20.29 -0.92 -12.25
N LYS A 97 21.03 -0.94 -13.37
CA LYS A 97 21.39 0.29 -14.09
C LYS A 97 20.15 1.06 -14.58
N SER A 98 19.12 0.37 -15.05
CA SER A 98 17.91 1.05 -15.51
C SER A 98 17.20 1.77 -14.38
N ILE A 99 17.22 1.22 -13.16
CA ILE A 99 16.65 1.87 -11.98
C ILE A 99 17.51 3.08 -11.58
N THR A 100 18.83 2.92 -11.51
CA THR A 100 19.74 4.02 -11.12
C THR A 100 19.73 5.18 -12.11
N ASP A 101 19.60 4.87 -13.40
CA ASP A 101 19.57 5.86 -14.47
C ASP A 101 18.14 6.38 -14.76
N SER A 102 17.13 5.93 -14.02
CA SER A 102 15.71 6.25 -14.25
C SER A 102 15.24 5.94 -15.69
N LYS A 103 15.74 4.84 -16.25
CA LYS A 103 15.45 4.40 -17.63
C LYS A 103 14.49 3.22 -17.66
N LYS A 104 13.79 3.05 -18.79
CA LYS A 104 12.97 1.86 -19.07
C LYS A 104 13.87 0.73 -19.55
N CYS A 105 13.58 -0.51 -19.10
CA CYS A 105 14.28 -1.71 -19.53
C CYS A 105 13.27 -2.71 -20.13
N PHE A 106 13.50 -3.11 -21.37
CA PHE A 106 12.77 -4.18 -22.02
C PHE A 106 13.71 -5.39 -22.13
N ALA A 107 13.33 -6.50 -21.53
CA ALA A 107 14.17 -7.70 -21.51
C ALA A 107 13.35 -8.91 -21.94
N GLN A 108 13.86 -9.64 -22.93
CA GLN A 108 13.33 -10.94 -23.33
C GLN A 108 14.30 -12.02 -22.87
N ALA A 109 13.79 -13.00 -22.12
CA ALA A 109 14.59 -14.11 -21.64
C ALA A 109 13.75 -15.40 -21.66
N PRO A 110 14.34 -16.58 -21.99
CA PRO A 110 13.66 -17.85 -21.99
C PRO A 110 13.03 -18.21 -20.64
N THR A 111 12.10 -19.15 -20.64
CA THR A 111 11.56 -19.72 -19.39
C THR A 111 12.66 -20.48 -18.63
N GLY A 112 12.58 -20.49 -17.31
CA GLY A 112 13.58 -21.21 -16.48
C GLY A 112 14.90 -20.46 -16.21
N THR A 113 15.16 -19.31 -16.84
CA THR A 113 16.40 -18.53 -16.62
C THR A 113 16.43 -17.80 -15.27
N GLY A 114 15.37 -17.86 -14.46
CA GLY A 114 15.32 -17.16 -13.18
C GLY A 114 15.06 -15.66 -13.30
N LYS A 115 14.20 -15.25 -14.24
CA LYS A 115 13.83 -13.83 -14.45
C LYS A 115 13.41 -13.12 -13.17
N THR A 116 12.58 -13.77 -12.33
CA THR A 116 12.05 -13.17 -11.11
C THR A 116 13.15 -12.72 -10.14
N ILE A 117 14.12 -13.60 -9.86
CA ILE A 117 15.22 -13.21 -8.97
C ILE A 117 16.16 -12.20 -9.63
N SER A 118 16.36 -12.29 -10.95
CA SER A 118 17.20 -11.35 -11.71
C SER A 118 16.59 -9.95 -11.84
N THR A 119 15.31 -9.80 -11.53
CA THR A 119 14.64 -8.48 -11.49
C THR A 119 14.44 -7.99 -10.04
N LEU A 120 13.97 -8.85 -9.14
CA LEU A 120 13.72 -8.48 -7.74
C LEU A 120 14.99 -8.20 -6.96
N PHE A 121 16.02 -9.05 -7.08
CA PHE A 121 17.25 -8.86 -6.33
C PHE A 121 17.94 -7.52 -6.63
N PRO A 122 18.20 -7.13 -7.89
CA PRO A 122 18.79 -5.83 -8.17
C PRO A 122 17.89 -4.65 -7.84
N ALA A 123 16.57 -4.79 -7.96
CA ALA A 123 15.63 -3.74 -7.54
C ALA A 123 15.67 -3.53 -6.02
N ILE A 124 15.75 -4.60 -5.24
CA ILE A 124 15.92 -4.54 -3.78
C ILE A 124 17.29 -3.94 -3.44
N LYS A 125 18.36 -4.30 -4.14
CA LYS A 125 19.69 -3.66 -3.93
C LYS A 125 19.64 -2.17 -4.18
N ALA A 126 19.01 -1.73 -5.26
CA ALA A 126 18.80 -0.32 -5.57
C ALA A 126 17.97 0.40 -4.49
N MET A 127 16.98 -0.27 -3.89
CA MET A 127 16.20 0.26 -2.77
C MET A 127 17.08 0.49 -1.52
N GLY A 128 18.01 -0.42 -1.22
CA GLY A 128 18.95 -0.26 -0.10
C GLY A 128 19.96 0.87 -0.28
N GLU A 129 20.06 1.41 -1.48
CA GLU A 129 20.91 2.55 -1.85
C GLU A 129 20.06 3.81 -2.13
N ASP A 130 18.82 3.81 -1.68
CA ASP A 130 17.85 4.92 -1.81
C ASP A 130 17.59 5.37 -3.26
N LYS A 131 17.84 4.48 -4.26
CA LYS A 131 17.53 4.74 -5.67
C LYS A 131 16.04 4.54 -6.00
N THR A 132 15.32 3.81 -5.15
CA THR A 132 13.87 3.63 -5.22
C THR A 132 13.30 3.37 -3.83
N SER A 133 12.09 3.85 -3.56
CA SER A 133 11.41 3.64 -2.28
C SER A 133 10.40 2.49 -2.32
N LYS A 134 9.90 2.14 -3.50
CA LYS A 134 8.86 1.12 -3.69
C LYS A 134 9.12 0.29 -4.93
N ILE A 135 8.72 -0.98 -4.88
CA ILE A 135 8.79 -1.91 -6.00
C ILE A 135 7.39 -2.46 -6.25
N PHE A 136 6.87 -2.29 -7.46
CA PHE A 136 5.62 -2.90 -7.90
C PHE A 136 5.95 -4.06 -8.84
N TYR A 137 5.68 -5.28 -8.39
CA TYR A 137 5.83 -6.48 -9.20
C TYR A 137 4.49 -6.90 -9.77
N LEU A 138 4.26 -6.57 -11.03
CA LEU A 138 3.00 -6.82 -11.72
C LEU A 138 3.06 -8.14 -12.49
N THR A 139 2.05 -8.96 -12.34
CA THR A 139 1.94 -10.24 -13.05
C THR A 139 0.51 -10.50 -13.51
N ALA A 140 0.36 -11.11 -14.69
CA ALA A 140 -0.96 -11.46 -15.23
C ALA A 140 -1.52 -12.79 -14.64
N LYS A 141 -0.68 -13.61 -14.01
CA LYS A 141 -1.06 -14.95 -13.53
C LYS A 141 -0.76 -15.13 -12.05
N THR A 142 -1.64 -15.79 -11.33
CA THR A 142 -1.49 -16.10 -9.90
C THR A 142 -0.21 -16.89 -9.61
N ILE A 143 0.10 -17.91 -10.42
CA ILE A 143 1.34 -18.71 -10.27
C ILE A 143 2.59 -17.85 -10.31
N THR A 144 2.64 -16.84 -11.19
CA THR A 144 3.80 -15.93 -11.27
C THR A 144 3.93 -15.04 -10.03
N ARG A 145 2.82 -14.73 -9.38
CA ARG A 145 2.79 -14.02 -8.09
C ARG A 145 3.45 -14.86 -7.00
N GLU A 146 3.12 -16.13 -6.90
CA GLU A 146 3.71 -17.07 -5.93
C GLU A 146 5.23 -17.21 -6.13
N VAL A 147 5.70 -17.20 -7.37
CA VAL A 147 7.15 -17.21 -7.66
C VAL A 147 7.84 -15.96 -7.09
N ALA A 148 7.21 -14.80 -7.18
CA ALA A 148 7.75 -13.58 -6.59
C ALA A 148 7.75 -13.65 -5.05
N GLN A 149 6.68 -14.12 -4.43
CA GLN A 149 6.61 -14.32 -2.97
C GLN A 149 7.68 -15.29 -2.48
N ASN A 150 7.83 -16.44 -3.15
CA ASN A 150 8.86 -17.45 -2.83
C ASN A 150 10.27 -16.87 -2.99
N THR A 151 10.49 -16.02 -4.00
CA THR A 151 11.77 -15.35 -4.21
C THR A 151 12.09 -14.38 -3.06
N ILE A 152 11.11 -13.61 -2.58
CA ILE A 152 11.29 -12.74 -1.42
C ILE A 152 11.52 -13.56 -0.16
N SER A 153 10.76 -14.64 0.05
CA SER A 153 10.93 -15.54 1.19
C SER A 153 12.31 -16.19 1.21
N LEU A 154 12.86 -16.56 0.04
CA LEU A 154 14.21 -17.06 -0.07
C LEU A 154 15.26 -16.03 0.37
N MET A 155 15.10 -14.77 -0.02
CA MET A 155 15.98 -13.68 0.43
C MET A 155 15.81 -13.36 1.91
N ARG A 156 14.61 -13.47 2.48
CA ARG A 156 14.38 -13.32 3.92
C ARG A 156 15.09 -14.40 4.74
N LYS A 157 15.20 -15.63 4.24
CA LYS A 157 16.03 -16.69 4.85
C LYS A 157 17.54 -16.35 4.85
N LYS A 158 17.95 -15.31 4.15
CA LYS A 158 19.29 -14.71 4.15
C LYS A 158 19.32 -13.33 4.84
N ASP A 159 18.47 -13.17 5.86
CA ASP A 159 18.40 -12.00 6.75
C ASP A 159 17.90 -10.70 6.08
N LEU A 160 17.20 -10.80 4.95
CA LEU A 160 16.56 -9.63 4.34
C LEU A 160 15.36 -9.16 5.19
N ASN A 161 15.40 -7.93 5.64
CA ASN A 161 14.25 -7.22 6.19
C ASN A 161 13.55 -6.44 5.07
N LEU A 162 12.45 -6.97 4.57
CA LEU A 162 11.65 -6.34 3.52
C LEU A 162 10.17 -6.58 3.79
N LYS A 163 9.38 -5.53 3.81
CA LYS A 163 7.92 -5.62 3.84
C LYS A 163 7.39 -5.87 2.44
N ALA A 164 6.50 -6.82 2.30
CA ALA A 164 5.85 -7.14 1.04
C ALA A 164 4.34 -7.26 1.23
N VAL A 165 3.59 -6.68 0.30
CA VAL A 165 2.12 -6.72 0.27
C VAL A 165 1.67 -7.44 -0.98
N THR A 166 0.85 -8.46 -0.81
CA THR A 166 0.18 -9.14 -1.92
C THR A 166 -1.24 -8.61 -2.07
N ILE A 167 -1.44 -7.75 -3.05
CA ILE A 167 -2.76 -7.18 -3.32
C ILE A 167 -3.66 -8.25 -3.92
N THR A 168 -4.78 -8.51 -3.26
CA THR A 168 -5.82 -9.45 -3.68
C THR A 168 -7.14 -8.70 -3.84
N ALA A 169 -7.90 -9.03 -4.86
CA ALA A 169 -9.20 -8.41 -5.10
C ALA A 169 -10.14 -8.61 -3.88
N LYS A 170 -10.91 -7.57 -3.56
CA LYS A 170 -11.77 -7.51 -2.37
C LYS A 170 -12.74 -8.69 -2.29
N GLU A 171 -13.30 -9.08 -3.42
CA GLU A 171 -14.25 -10.19 -3.52
C GLU A 171 -13.62 -11.54 -3.09
N LYS A 172 -12.30 -11.67 -3.24
CA LYS A 172 -11.55 -12.89 -2.89
C LYS A 172 -11.12 -12.95 -1.43
N ILE A 173 -11.21 -11.84 -0.71
CA ILE A 173 -10.80 -11.73 0.70
C ILE A 173 -11.97 -11.38 1.62
N CYS A 174 -13.14 -11.07 1.07
CA CYS A 174 -14.33 -10.79 1.86
C CYS A 174 -14.72 -12.04 2.67
N LYS A 175 -14.98 -11.84 3.96
CA LYS A 175 -15.44 -12.91 4.87
C LYS A 175 -16.96 -13.04 4.92
N MET A 176 -17.68 -12.14 4.24
CA MET A 176 -19.13 -12.20 4.09
C MET A 176 -19.47 -13.01 2.85
N GLU A 177 -20.62 -13.67 2.85
CA GLU A 177 -21.13 -14.41 1.70
C GLU A 177 -21.33 -13.51 0.49
N GLU A 178 -21.82 -12.29 0.74
CA GLU A 178 -21.96 -11.25 -0.28
C GLU A 178 -21.08 -10.03 0.04
N VAL A 179 -20.48 -9.46 -1.01
CA VAL A 179 -19.65 -8.25 -0.89
C VAL A 179 -20.55 -7.02 -0.80
N ASN A 180 -21.05 -6.75 0.39
CA ASN A 180 -21.79 -5.55 0.71
C ASN A 180 -21.08 -4.81 1.84
N CYS A 181 -20.43 -3.67 1.52
CA CYS A 181 -19.68 -2.89 2.50
C CYS A 181 -20.46 -1.71 3.08
N ASN A 182 -21.78 -1.81 3.12
CA ASN A 182 -22.59 -0.88 3.91
C ASN A 182 -22.39 -1.18 5.40
N PRO A 183 -22.02 -0.17 6.23
CA PRO A 183 -21.84 -0.33 7.67
C PRO A 183 -23.04 -0.90 8.44
N GLU A 184 -24.25 -0.74 7.92
CA GLU A 184 -25.46 -1.31 8.52
C GLU A 184 -25.54 -2.83 8.39
N TYR A 185 -24.94 -3.42 7.35
CA TYR A 185 -25.01 -4.84 7.03
C TYR A 185 -23.68 -5.58 7.26
N CYS A 186 -22.57 -4.88 7.15
CA CYS A 186 -21.25 -5.49 7.26
C CYS A 186 -20.55 -5.11 8.56
N PRO A 187 -20.34 -6.05 9.49
CA PRO A 187 -19.65 -5.78 10.76
C PRO A 187 -18.19 -5.36 10.57
N TYR A 188 -17.57 -5.71 9.46
CA TYR A 188 -16.21 -5.29 9.12
C TYR A 188 -16.16 -3.86 8.59
N ALA A 189 -17.22 -3.38 7.93
CA ALA A 189 -17.33 -2.00 7.48
C ALA A 189 -17.76 -1.06 8.62
N ASN A 190 -18.57 -1.55 9.56
CA ASN A 190 -19.00 -0.77 10.72
C ASN A 190 -17.81 -0.39 11.60
N GLY A 191 -17.60 0.91 11.83
CA GLY A 191 -16.47 1.46 12.61
C GLY A 191 -15.09 1.16 12.00
N TYR A 192 -15.00 0.89 10.69
CA TYR A 192 -13.73 0.59 10.02
C TYR A 192 -12.70 1.70 10.21
N PHE A 193 -13.10 2.95 10.01
CA PHE A 193 -12.20 4.11 10.09
C PHE A 193 -11.69 4.36 11.53
N ASP A 194 -12.45 3.97 12.53
CA ASP A 194 -12.06 4.13 13.93
C ASP A 194 -10.98 3.11 14.35
N ARG A 195 -10.96 1.95 13.69
CA ARG A 195 -10.07 0.83 14.03
C ARG A 195 -8.84 0.70 13.14
N ILE A 196 -8.93 1.17 11.88
CA ILE A 196 -7.91 0.84 10.85
C ILE A 196 -6.52 1.36 11.22
N ASN A 197 -6.40 2.56 11.78
CA ASN A 197 -5.12 3.16 12.09
C ASN A 197 -4.35 2.36 13.15
N ASN A 198 -5.01 1.95 14.23
CA ASN A 198 -4.39 1.15 15.28
C ASN A 198 -4.04 -0.25 14.78
N SER A 199 -4.94 -0.87 14.01
CA SER A 199 -4.67 -2.17 13.39
C SER A 199 -3.50 -2.11 12.42
N LEU A 200 -3.37 -1.02 11.66
CA LEU A 200 -2.26 -0.82 10.72
C LEU A 200 -0.92 -0.63 11.46
N LYS A 201 -0.89 0.16 12.54
CA LYS A 201 0.30 0.30 13.39
C LYS A 201 0.76 -1.07 13.91
N ASP A 202 -0.15 -1.85 14.46
CA ASP A 202 0.13 -3.19 15.00
C ASP A 202 0.70 -4.14 13.94
N ILE A 203 0.08 -4.20 12.78
CA ILE A 203 0.50 -5.07 11.67
C ILE A 203 1.88 -4.65 11.16
N LEU A 204 2.12 -3.34 10.96
CA LEU A 204 3.39 -2.83 10.46
C LEU A 204 4.57 -3.12 11.40
N VAL A 205 4.34 -3.20 12.69
CA VAL A 205 5.38 -3.53 13.67
C VAL A 205 5.64 -5.04 13.73
N LYS A 206 4.58 -5.86 13.66
CA LYS A 206 4.66 -7.30 13.92
C LYS A 206 5.08 -8.13 12.70
N TYR A 207 4.72 -7.71 11.49
CA TYR A 207 4.84 -8.55 10.30
C TYR A 207 5.65 -7.88 9.19
N ASN A 208 6.22 -8.71 8.32
CA ASN A 208 6.92 -8.30 7.10
C ASN A 208 6.22 -8.79 5.83
N ASP A 209 5.21 -9.64 5.97
CA ASP A 209 4.42 -10.18 4.86
C ASP A 209 2.94 -9.95 5.10
N TYR A 210 2.27 -9.42 4.10
CA TYR A 210 0.86 -9.07 4.16
C TYR A 210 0.16 -9.69 2.96
N SER A 211 -0.51 -10.81 3.19
CA SER A 211 -1.33 -11.51 2.20
C SER A 211 -2.73 -11.77 2.76
N LYS A 212 -3.56 -12.43 1.96
CA LYS A 212 -4.89 -12.84 2.43
C LYS A 212 -4.84 -14.05 3.39
N ASP A 213 -3.74 -14.77 3.39
CA ASP A 213 -3.52 -16.02 4.13
C ASP A 213 -2.89 -15.76 5.49
#